data_1f2b1b952a1753469f92906ed593e465
#
_entry.id   1f2b1b952a1753469f92906ed593e465
#
_cell.length_a   1.000
_cell.length_b   1.000
_cell.length_c   1.000
_cell.angle_alpha   90.00
_cell.angle_beta   90.00
_cell.angle_gamma   90.00
#
_symmetry.space_group_name_H-M   'P 1'
#
loop_
_entity.id
_entity.type
_entity.pdbx_description
1 polymer ?
#
loop_
_entity_poly.entity_id
_entity_poly.type
_entity_poly.pdbx_seq_one_letter_code
_entity_poly.pdbx_strand_id
1 'polypeptide(L)'
;DQLILPYIDLDIKYYDLGVESRDQTNDQITIDAAEAIKKYHVGIKCATITPDEDRVIEFGLKKMWRSPNGTIRNIVGGTIFREPIIMKNVPRYVQGWTKPICIGRHAFGDQYKATDLVTKGKGKLTMTFTPEDGSEAQSFEIYNFEEDGVAMAMYNIDSSIYGFARSSFNQALTKGWNLYFSTKNTILKAYDGRFKDIFEEVY
;
A
#
# COMPACT_ATOMS: atom_id res chain seq x y z
N ASP A 1 0.93 6.98 26.84
CA ASP A 1 1.24 6.74 28.26
C ASP A 1 0.35 7.60 29.17
N GLN A 2 0.44 8.93 29.10
CA GLN A 2 -0.23 9.83 30.07
C GLN A 2 -1.77 9.76 30.03
N LEU A 3 -2.39 9.42 28.91
CA LEU A 3 -3.84 9.41 28.76
C LEU A 3 -4.50 8.03 28.96
N ILE A 4 -3.75 6.96 28.82
CA ILE A 4 -4.29 5.60 28.79
C ILE A 4 -3.75 4.76 29.95
N LEU A 5 -2.43 4.69 30.13
CA LEU A 5 -1.82 3.84 31.15
C LEU A 5 -2.24 4.12 32.60
N PRO A 6 -2.64 5.35 32.98
CA PRO A 6 -3.20 5.57 34.33
C PRO A 6 -4.52 4.83 34.61
N TYR A 7 -5.22 4.37 33.55
CA TYR A 7 -6.56 3.78 33.63
C TYR A 7 -6.61 2.33 33.18
N ILE A 8 -5.60 1.87 32.42
CA ILE A 8 -5.58 0.53 31.83
C ILE A 8 -4.17 -0.03 31.93
N ASP A 9 -4.06 -1.26 32.44
CA ASP A 9 -2.82 -2.01 32.41
C ASP A 9 -2.60 -2.63 31.02
N LEU A 10 -1.55 -2.21 30.33
CA LEU A 10 -1.25 -2.65 28.98
C LEU A 10 0.20 -3.19 28.89
N ASP A 11 0.36 -4.39 28.36
CA ASP A 11 1.66 -4.92 27.94
C ASP A 11 2.02 -4.37 26.58
N ILE A 12 2.81 -3.28 26.56
CA ILE A 12 3.21 -2.60 25.33
C ILE A 12 4.52 -3.15 24.80
N LYS A 13 4.50 -3.64 23.56
CA LYS A 13 5.69 -3.99 22.79
C LYS A 13 6.09 -2.78 21.93
N TYR A 14 7.23 -2.20 22.21
CA TYR A 14 7.70 -1.00 21.55
C TYR A 14 8.72 -1.31 20.45
N TYR A 15 8.52 -0.72 19.27
CA TYR A 15 9.42 -0.80 18.11
C TYR A 15 9.79 0.61 17.68
N ASP A 16 11.06 0.96 17.73
CA ASP A 16 11.53 2.27 17.29
C ASP A 16 11.67 2.28 15.77
N LEU A 17 10.77 3.01 15.10
CA LEU A 17 10.77 3.21 13.66
C LEU A 17 11.42 4.55 13.25
N GLY A 18 12.22 5.15 14.13
CA GLY A 18 13.07 6.29 13.80
C GLY A 18 14.08 5.96 12.70
N VAL A 19 14.51 6.98 11.97
CA VAL A 19 15.35 6.76 10.78
C VAL A 19 16.70 6.14 11.14
N GLU A 20 17.28 6.48 12.28
CA GLU A 20 18.54 5.93 12.77
C GLU A 20 18.39 4.44 13.13
N SER A 21 17.35 4.07 13.87
CA SER A 21 17.08 2.68 14.26
C SER A 21 16.83 1.80 13.03
N ARG A 22 16.12 2.31 12.05
CA ARG A 22 15.88 1.63 10.78
C ARG A 22 17.17 1.45 9.97
N ASP A 23 18.02 2.46 9.93
CA ASP A 23 19.31 2.38 9.23
C ASP A 23 20.26 1.39 9.91
N GLN A 24 20.33 1.38 11.23
CA GLN A 24 21.14 0.43 12.01
C GLN A 24 20.71 -1.03 11.76
N THR A 25 19.41 -1.27 11.70
CA THR A 25 18.83 -2.61 11.52
C THR A 25 18.62 -3.00 10.05
N ASN A 26 19.06 -2.19 9.09
CA ASN A 26 18.75 -2.34 7.68
C ASN A 26 17.23 -2.51 7.41
N ASP A 27 16.42 -1.74 8.12
CA ASP A 27 14.95 -1.72 8.12
C ASP A 27 14.28 -3.00 8.67
N GLN A 28 15.04 -3.93 9.27
CA GLN A 28 14.49 -5.14 9.88
C GLN A 28 13.47 -4.81 10.97
N ILE A 29 13.70 -3.75 11.77
CA ILE A 29 12.78 -3.31 12.82
C ILE A 29 11.37 -3.00 12.29
N THR A 30 11.25 -2.53 11.06
CA THR A 30 9.94 -2.28 10.43
C THR A 30 9.21 -3.59 10.13
N ILE A 31 9.93 -4.61 9.70
CA ILE A 31 9.38 -5.95 9.46
C ILE A 31 8.95 -6.57 10.79
N ASP A 32 9.79 -6.51 11.81
CA ASP A 32 9.49 -7.03 13.15
C ASP A 32 8.25 -6.37 13.75
N ALA A 33 8.10 -5.06 13.59
CA ALA A 33 6.91 -4.32 14.01
C ALA A 33 5.65 -4.80 13.27
N ALA A 34 5.74 -5.05 11.95
CA ALA A 34 4.61 -5.55 11.15
C ALA A 34 4.20 -6.98 11.56
N GLU A 35 5.17 -7.86 11.77
CA GLU A 35 4.90 -9.23 12.25
C GLU A 35 4.31 -9.25 13.66
N ALA A 36 4.74 -8.32 14.52
CA ALA A 36 4.12 -8.14 15.83
C ALA A 36 2.65 -7.71 15.72
N ILE A 37 2.31 -6.81 14.79
CA ILE A 37 0.91 -6.42 14.53
C ILE A 37 0.08 -7.65 14.09
N LYS A 38 0.60 -8.49 13.21
CA LYS A 38 -0.07 -9.74 12.81
C LYS A 38 -0.27 -10.68 13.98
N LYS A 39 0.73 -10.80 14.84
CA LYS A 39 0.69 -11.67 16.04
C LYS A 39 -0.31 -11.20 17.07
N TYR A 40 -0.34 -9.90 17.36
CA TYR A 40 -1.16 -9.34 18.45
C TYR A 40 -2.47 -8.72 17.97
N HIS A 41 -2.69 -8.66 16.65
CA HIS A 41 -3.89 -8.13 15.98
C HIS A 41 -4.20 -6.65 16.29
N VAL A 42 -3.25 -5.93 16.83
CA VAL A 42 -3.36 -4.49 17.13
C VAL A 42 -2.00 -3.81 17.01
N GLY A 43 -2.00 -2.58 16.56
CA GLY A 43 -0.79 -1.76 16.51
C GLY A 43 -1.13 -0.28 16.38
N ILE A 44 -0.31 0.56 17.01
CA ILE A 44 -0.40 2.01 16.91
C ILE A 44 0.94 2.50 16.35
N LYS A 45 0.91 3.14 15.19
CA LYS A 45 2.08 3.74 14.59
C LYS A 45 2.02 5.26 14.67
N CYS A 46 3.02 5.84 15.30
CA CYS A 46 3.23 7.28 15.31
C CYS A 46 3.87 7.77 13.98
N ALA A 47 3.98 9.09 13.83
CA ALA A 47 4.64 9.69 12.68
C ALA A 47 6.13 9.30 12.60
N THR A 48 6.62 9.11 11.38
CA THR A 48 8.03 8.79 11.11
C THR A 48 8.51 9.61 9.91
N ILE A 49 9.80 9.86 9.84
CA ILE A 49 10.45 10.46 8.69
C ILE A 49 10.62 9.38 7.60
N THR A 50 10.22 9.72 6.37
CA THR A 50 10.64 8.99 5.17
C THR A 50 11.74 9.83 4.52
N PRO A 51 13.00 9.35 4.47
CA PRO A 51 14.10 10.14 3.96
C PRO A 51 13.96 10.35 2.45
N ASP A 52 14.27 11.55 2.01
CA ASP A 52 14.62 11.93 0.65
C ASP A 52 16.16 12.02 0.50
N GLU A 53 16.65 12.47 -0.63
CA GLU A 53 18.08 12.57 -0.90
C GLU A 53 18.81 13.48 0.10
N ASP A 54 18.20 14.62 0.44
CA ASP A 54 18.77 15.57 1.40
C ASP A 54 18.85 14.98 2.82
N ARG A 55 17.81 14.23 3.20
CA ARG A 55 17.75 13.52 4.49
C ARG A 55 18.75 12.38 4.59
N VAL A 56 19.06 11.71 3.49
CA VAL A 56 20.11 10.68 3.45
C VAL A 56 21.46 11.30 3.82
N ILE A 57 21.75 12.49 3.32
CA ILE A 57 22.98 13.23 3.62
C ILE A 57 22.95 13.76 5.06
N GLU A 58 21.86 14.41 5.45
CA GLU A 58 21.69 15.01 6.79
C GLU A 58 21.89 13.99 7.92
N PHE A 59 21.30 12.79 7.78
CA PHE A 59 21.38 11.73 8.79
C PHE A 59 22.49 10.71 8.54
N GLY A 60 23.29 10.86 7.50
CA GLY A 60 24.36 9.92 7.16
C GLY A 60 23.89 8.49 6.91
N LEU A 61 22.75 8.32 6.26
CA LEU A 61 22.11 7.02 6.08
C LEU A 61 22.80 6.18 5.01
N LYS A 62 22.76 4.87 5.17
CA LYS A 62 23.32 3.90 4.20
C LYS A 62 22.60 3.97 2.85
N LYS A 63 21.32 4.30 2.85
CA LYS A 63 20.51 4.47 1.63
C LYS A 63 19.21 5.22 1.92
N MET A 64 18.50 5.60 0.88
CA MET A 64 17.15 6.17 0.98
C MET A 64 16.12 5.07 1.30
N TRP A 65 15.78 4.94 2.60
CA TRP A 65 14.84 3.94 3.09
C TRP A 65 13.41 4.27 2.63
N ARG A 66 12.69 3.24 2.19
CA ARG A 66 11.28 3.36 1.83
C ARG A 66 10.42 3.72 3.05
N SER A 67 9.21 4.23 2.79
CA SER A 67 8.26 4.53 3.88
C SER A 67 7.92 3.28 4.69
N PRO A 68 8.09 3.28 6.02
CA PRO A 68 7.71 2.15 6.86
C PRO A 68 6.20 1.88 6.82
N ASN A 69 5.38 2.89 6.51
CA ASN A 69 3.95 2.71 6.30
C ASN A 69 3.64 1.74 5.14
N GLY A 70 4.38 1.85 4.04
CA GLY A 70 4.24 0.96 2.90
C GLY A 70 4.64 -0.48 3.25
N THR A 71 5.78 -0.65 3.92
CA THR A 71 6.28 -1.97 4.34
C THR A 71 5.29 -2.65 5.29
N ILE A 72 4.85 -1.96 6.34
CA ILE A 72 3.89 -2.51 7.32
C ILE A 72 2.58 -2.91 6.65
N ARG A 73 2.00 -2.04 5.81
CA ARG A 73 0.73 -2.34 5.12
C ARG A 73 0.83 -3.55 4.21
N ASN A 74 1.93 -3.70 3.48
CA ASN A 74 2.13 -4.84 2.60
C ASN A 74 2.32 -6.17 3.37
N ILE A 75 2.92 -6.13 4.54
CA ILE A 75 3.10 -7.32 5.40
C ILE A 75 1.78 -7.69 6.08
N VAL A 76 1.08 -6.69 6.65
CA VAL A 76 -0.19 -6.90 7.36
C VAL A 76 -1.32 -7.21 6.36
N GLY A 77 -1.30 -6.61 5.17
CA GLY A 77 -2.37 -6.72 4.18
C GLY A 77 -3.64 -5.95 4.59
N GLY A 78 -4.73 -6.26 3.90
CA GLY A 78 -6.05 -5.75 4.23
C GLY A 78 -6.45 -4.48 3.47
N THR A 79 -7.51 -3.85 3.94
CA THR A 79 -8.13 -2.68 3.31
C THR A 79 -8.25 -1.55 4.32
N ILE A 80 -7.97 -0.34 3.86
CA ILE A 80 -8.09 0.87 4.68
C ILE A 80 -9.33 1.63 4.23
N PHE A 81 -10.27 1.84 5.17
CA PHE A 81 -11.42 2.69 4.94
C PHE A 81 -11.23 4.02 5.67
N ARG A 82 -11.24 5.11 4.90
CA ARG A 82 -11.12 6.46 5.44
C ARG A 82 -12.50 7.10 5.48
N GLU A 83 -13.11 7.06 6.65
CA GLU A 83 -14.38 7.74 6.89
C GLU A 83 -14.13 9.24 7.13
N PRO A 84 -15.04 10.11 6.66
CA PRO A 84 -14.91 11.54 6.91
C PRO A 84 -15.15 11.87 8.38
N ILE A 85 -14.33 12.73 8.94
CA ILE A 85 -14.55 13.32 10.27
C ILE A 85 -15.36 14.60 10.07
N ILE A 86 -16.58 14.63 10.56
CA ILE A 86 -17.50 15.75 10.39
C ILE A 86 -17.61 16.51 11.72
N MET A 87 -17.26 17.80 11.68
CA MET A 87 -17.37 18.72 12.82
C MET A 87 -18.46 19.76 12.55
N LYS A 88 -19.31 20.04 13.56
CA LYS A 88 -20.46 20.96 13.41
C LYS A 88 -20.04 22.40 13.09
N ASN A 89 -18.93 22.84 13.66
CA ASN A 89 -18.42 24.21 13.58
C ASN A 89 -17.38 24.42 12.46
N VAL A 90 -17.08 23.39 11.69
CA VAL A 90 -16.17 23.50 10.55
C VAL A 90 -16.97 23.24 9.27
N PRO A 91 -17.12 24.25 8.38
CA PRO A 91 -17.86 24.05 7.15
C PRO A 91 -17.17 23.03 6.24
N ARG A 92 -17.98 22.24 5.57
CA ARG A 92 -17.47 21.28 4.57
C ARG A 92 -16.87 22.03 3.40
N TYR A 93 -15.80 21.47 2.84
CA TYR A 93 -15.15 22.05 1.66
C TYR A 93 -16.10 22.15 0.46
N VAL A 94 -16.90 21.10 0.23
CA VAL A 94 -17.99 21.12 -0.77
C VAL A 94 -19.32 21.13 -0.02
N GLN A 95 -19.94 22.30 0.09
CA GLN A 95 -21.13 22.50 0.93
C GLN A 95 -22.35 21.66 0.49
N GLY A 96 -22.49 21.38 -0.82
CA GLY A 96 -23.57 20.58 -1.37
C GLY A 96 -23.48 19.08 -1.07
N TRP A 97 -22.35 18.58 -0.57
CA TRP A 97 -22.19 17.18 -0.22
C TRP A 97 -22.76 16.92 1.19
N THR A 98 -23.97 16.39 1.22
CA THR A 98 -24.69 16.16 2.48
C THR A 98 -24.53 14.76 3.04
N LYS A 99 -24.04 13.81 2.24
CA LYS A 99 -23.80 12.42 2.65
C LYS A 99 -22.30 12.13 2.78
N PRO A 100 -21.88 11.26 3.71
CA PRO A 100 -20.48 10.89 3.83
C PRO A 100 -20.03 10.07 2.60
N ILE A 101 -18.77 10.28 2.20
CA ILE A 101 -18.10 9.48 1.17
C ILE A 101 -16.90 8.82 1.86
N CYS A 102 -16.89 7.49 1.88
CA CYS A 102 -15.78 6.71 2.40
C CYS A 102 -14.97 6.13 1.24
N ILE A 103 -13.66 6.35 1.25
CA ILE A 103 -12.75 5.79 0.25
C ILE A 103 -12.11 4.52 0.81
N GLY A 104 -12.41 3.38 0.19
CA GLY A 104 -11.70 2.13 0.41
C GLY A 104 -10.38 2.12 -0.36
N ARG A 105 -9.30 1.75 0.32
CA ARG A 105 -7.96 1.67 -0.25
C ARG A 105 -7.40 0.26 -0.10
N HIS A 106 -7.05 -0.36 -1.22
CA HIS A 106 -6.28 -1.59 -1.22
C HIS A 106 -4.87 -1.34 -0.68
N ALA A 107 -4.40 -2.15 0.26
CA ALA A 107 -3.15 -1.89 0.99
C ALA A 107 -1.99 -2.79 0.55
N PHE A 108 -2.15 -3.55 -0.53
CA PHE A 108 -1.17 -4.52 -1.02
C PHE A 108 -0.84 -4.28 -2.49
N GLY A 109 0.44 -4.40 -2.84
CA GLY A 109 0.90 -4.33 -4.22
C GLY A 109 0.65 -2.98 -4.89
N ASP A 110 0.24 -3.01 -6.15
CA ASP A 110 -0.09 -1.87 -7.00
C ASP A 110 1.05 -0.82 -7.01
N GLN A 111 0.72 0.44 -7.12
CA GLN A 111 1.68 1.55 -7.14
C GLN A 111 2.52 1.67 -5.84
N TYR A 112 2.05 1.10 -4.71
CA TYR A 112 2.78 1.17 -3.43
C TYR A 112 3.94 0.18 -3.34
N LYS A 113 4.00 -0.79 -4.24
CA LYS A 113 5.09 -1.77 -4.40
C LYS A 113 5.63 -1.78 -5.83
N ALA A 114 5.30 -0.79 -6.63
CA ALA A 114 5.83 -0.66 -7.97
C ALA A 114 7.37 -0.63 -7.95
N THR A 115 7.93 -1.20 -9.00
CA THR A 115 9.34 -1.03 -9.35
C THR A 115 9.42 -0.09 -10.52
N ASP A 116 10.11 1.02 -10.35
CA ASP A 116 10.28 2.05 -11.36
C ASP A 116 11.75 2.33 -11.63
N LEU A 117 12.04 2.80 -12.81
CA LEU A 117 13.39 3.15 -13.24
C LEU A 117 13.38 4.31 -14.24
N VAL A 118 14.46 5.06 -14.22
CA VAL A 118 14.80 6.02 -15.28
C VAL A 118 15.69 5.31 -16.27
N THR A 119 15.30 5.29 -17.55
CA THR A 119 16.11 4.75 -18.65
C THR A 119 17.01 5.84 -19.22
N LYS A 120 18.19 5.47 -19.68
CA LYS A 120 19.15 6.39 -20.31
C LYS A 120 19.48 5.95 -21.72
N GLY A 121 19.23 6.84 -22.67
CA GLY A 121 19.50 6.61 -24.08
C GLY A 121 18.63 5.52 -24.71
N LYS A 122 19.11 4.99 -25.84
CA LYS A 122 18.44 3.95 -26.60
C LYS A 122 18.55 2.60 -25.91
N GLY A 123 17.44 1.85 -25.88
CA GLY A 123 17.44 0.51 -25.29
C GLY A 123 16.09 -0.15 -25.28
N LYS A 124 16.10 -1.48 -25.15
CA LYS A 124 14.90 -2.31 -25.10
C LYS A 124 14.51 -2.65 -23.67
N LEU A 125 13.27 -2.38 -23.33
CA LEU A 125 12.65 -2.84 -22.07
C LEU A 125 11.86 -4.12 -22.33
N THR A 126 12.12 -5.15 -21.53
CA THR A 126 11.37 -6.41 -21.53
C THR A 126 10.86 -6.74 -20.15
N MET A 127 9.71 -7.42 -20.08
CA MET A 127 9.16 -8.02 -18.87
C MET A 127 9.15 -9.54 -19.04
N THR A 128 9.70 -10.27 -18.07
CA THR A 128 9.78 -11.73 -18.13
C THR A 128 9.17 -12.32 -16.87
N PHE A 129 8.27 -13.30 -17.05
CA PHE A 129 7.76 -14.16 -15.98
C PHE A 129 8.39 -15.55 -16.14
N THR A 130 9.08 -16.01 -15.10
CA THR A 130 9.72 -17.32 -15.06
C THR A 130 9.00 -18.19 -14.04
N PRO A 131 8.24 -19.23 -14.48
CA PRO A 131 7.58 -20.16 -13.58
C PRO A 131 8.59 -21.00 -12.78
N GLU A 132 8.26 -21.30 -11.51
CA GLU A 132 9.09 -22.17 -10.65
C GLU A 132 8.95 -23.66 -10.97
N ASP A 133 7.87 -24.05 -11.66
CA ASP A 133 7.60 -25.45 -12.04
C ASP A 133 8.44 -25.95 -13.24
N GLY A 134 9.31 -25.09 -13.77
CA GLY A 134 10.17 -25.40 -14.91
C GLY A 134 9.49 -25.26 -16.28
N SER A 135 8.26 -24.77 -16.35
CA SER A 135 7.61 -24.44 -17.61
C SER A 135 8.29 -23.25 -18.30
N GLU A 136 7.98 -23.04 -19.58
CA GLU A 136 8.65 -22.04 -20.41
C GLU A 136 8.40 -20.62 -19.88
N ALA A 137 9.48 -19.84 -19.80
CA ALA A 137 9.40 -18.44 -19.41
C ALA A 137 8.66 -17.60 -20.47
N GLN A 138 7.79 -16.72 -20.02
CA GLN A 138 7.06 -15.79 -20.88
C GLN A 138 7.78 -14.44 -20.85
N SER A 139 8.18 -13.94 -22.04
CA SER A 139 8.86 -12.65 -22.17
C SER A 139 8.11 -11.76 -23.13
N PHE A 140 7.92 -10.50 -22.71
CA PHE A 140 7.20 -9.49 -23.46
C PHE A 140 8.09 -8.29 -23.69
N GLU A 141 8.20 -7.83 -24.93
CA GLU A 141 8.78 -6.53 -25.22
C GLU A 141 7.77 -5.45 -24.82
N ILE A 142 8.18 -4.56 -23.91
CA ILE A 142 7.34 -3.47 -23.41
C ILE A 142 7.51 -2.24 -24.28
N TYR A 143 8.76 -1.83 -24.48
CA TYR A 143 9.09 -0.66 -25.31
C TYR A 143 10.54 -0.68 -25.76
N ASN A 144 10.78 -0.06 -26.91
CA ASN A 144 12.12 0.18 -27.44
C ASN A 144 12.41 1.69 -27.39
N PHE A 145 13.19 2.11 -26.40
CA PHE A 145 13.50 3.52 -26.16
C PHE A 145 14.48 4.04 -27.20
N GLU A 146 14.15 5.17 -27.78
CA GLU A 146 15.04 5.94 -28.69
C GLU A 146 15.75 7.10 -27.98
N GLU A 147 15.34 7.44 -26.78
CA GLU A 147 15.86 8.52 -25.94
C GLU A 147 15.69 8.17 -24.44
N ASP A 148 16.07 9.09 -23.55
CA ASP A 148 15.84 8.95 -22.10
C ASP A 148 14.35 8.84 -21.79
N GLY A 149 14.00 8.03 -20.82
CA GLY A 149 12.61 7.83 -20.44
C GLY A 149 12.45 7.25 -19.05
N VAL A 150 11.23 6.81 -18.75
CA VAL A 150 10.87 6.17 -17.48
C VAL A 150 10.04 4.91 -17.74
N ALA A 151 10.16 3.94 -16.84
CA ALA A 151 9.34 2.74 -16.88
C ALA A 151 8.93 2.32 -15.47
N MET A 152 7.79 1.61 -15.35
CA MET A 152 7.28 1.11 -14.10
C MET A 152 6.61 -0.24 -14.30
N ALA A 153 6.77 -1.14 -13.33
CA ALA A 153 6.03 -2.39 -13.23
C ALA A 153 5.28 -2.46 -11.90
N MET A 154 4.06 -2.99 -11.94
CA MET A 154 3.21 -3.24 -10.78
C MET A 154 2.75 -4.71 -10.76
N TYR A 155 2.33 -5.19 -9.59
CA TYR A 155 1.74 -6.52 -9.45
C TYR A 155 0.65 -6.53 -8.38
N ASN A 156 -0.20 -7.54 -8.45
CA ASN A 156 -1.09 -7.94 -7.37
C ASN A 156 -1.29 -9.45 -7.38
N ILE A 157 -1.97 -10.00 -6.37
CA ILE A 157 -2.28 -11.43 -6.25
C ILE A 157 -3.75 -11.63 -5.94
N ASP A 158 -4.32 -12.72 -6.43
CA ASP A 158 -5.74 -13.05 -6.29
C ASP A 158 -6.23 -13.03 -4.84
N SER A 159 -5.51 -13.67 -3.92
CA SER A 159 -5.89 -13.71 -2.51
C SER A 159 -6.05 -12.32 -1.88
N SER A 160 -5.19 -11.38 -2.27
CA SER A 160 -5.27 -9.99 -1.81
C SER A 160 -6.45 -9.25 -2.44
N ILE A 161 -6.75 -9.49 -3.70
CA ILE A 161 -7.90 -8.91 -4.41
C ILE A 161 -9.21 -9.44 -3.80
N TYR A 162 -9.32 -10.76 -3.54
CA TYR A 162 -10.46 -11.35 -2.84
C TYR A 162 -10.67 -10.73 -1.45
N GLY A 163 -9.58 -10.54 -0.69
CA GLY A 163 -9.62 -9.87 0.60
C GLY A 163 -10.14 -8.44 0.50
N PHE A 164 -9.71 -7.70 -0.51
CA PHE A 164 -10.18 -6.33 -0.79
C PHE A 164 -11.65 -6.29 -1.16
N ALA A 165 -12.12 -7.19 -2.03
CA ALA A 165 -13.52 -7.30 -2.41
C ALA A 165 -14.41 -7.59 -1.19
N ARG A 166 -14.11 -8.65 -0.43
CA ARG A 166 -14.87 -9.03 0.77
C ARG A 166 -14.92 -7.91 1.81
N SER A 167 -13.79 -7.27 2.08
CA SER A 167 -13.72 -6.14 3.01
C SER A 167 -14.60 -4.98 2.55
N SER A 168 -14.60 -4.67 1.25
CA SER A 168 -15.38 -3.57 0.67
C SER A 168 -16.88 -3.85 0.75
N PHE A 169 -17.32 -5.06 0.41
CA PHE A 169 -18.74 -5.46 0.53
C PHE A 169 -19.20 -5.48 2.00
N ASN A 170 -18.40 -6.05 2.90
CA ASN A 170 -18.72 -6.09 4.33
C ASN A 170 -18.82 -4.68 4.93
N GLN A 171 -17.94 -3.75 4.55
CA GLN A 171 -18.02 -2.36 4.99
C GLN A 171 -19.30 -1.69 4.50
N ALA A 172 -19.65 -1.89 3.23
CA ALA A 172 -20.88 -1.36 2.65
C ALA A 172 -22.13 -1.89 3.36
N LEU A 173 -22.18 -3.21 3.60
CA LEU A 173 -23.28 -3.86 4.33
C LEU A 173 -23.39 -3.35 5.77
N THR A 174 -22.27 -3.26 6.50
CA THR A 174 -22.23 -2.77 7.88
C THR A 174 -22.73 -1.32 8.00
N LYS A 175 -22.41 -0.48 7.03
CA LYS A 175 -22.83 0.92 6.97
C LYS A 175 -24.22 1.13 6.35
N GLY A 176 -24.75 0.16 5.63
CA GLY A 176 -25.97 0.32 4.83
C GLY A 176 -25.78 1.34 3.70
N TRP A 177 -24.59 1.41 3.13
CA TRP A 177 -24.23 2.37 2.07
C TRP A 177 -24.05 1.67 0.72
N ASN A 178 -24.30 2.42 -0.34
CA ASN A 178 -23.98 1.93 -1.68
C ASN A 178 -22.47 1.81 -1.87
N LEU A 179 -22.04 0.72 -2.51
CA LEU A 179 -20.66 0.53 -2.94
C LEU A 179 -20.53 0.86 -4.42
N TYR A 180 -19.54 1.64 -4.74
CA TYR A 180 -19.11 1.92 -6.11
C TYR A 180 -17.70 1.41 -6.30
N PHE A 181 -17.51 0.53 -7.28
CA PHE A 181 -16.21 0.02 -7.69
C PHE A 181 -15.90 0.52 -9.10
N SER A 182 -14.72 1.07 -9.28
CA SER A 182 -14.28 1.62 -10.56
C SER A 182 -12.90 1.09 -10.93
N THR A 183 -12.75 0.68 -12.16
CA THR A 183 -11.49 0.20 -12.75
C THR A 183 -11.24 0.85 -14.10
N LYS A 184 -10.04 0.72 -14.62
CA LYS A 184 -9.68 1.08 -15.99
C LYS A 184 -9.58 -0.17 -16.89
N ASN A 185 -10.43 -1.18 -16.66
CA ASN A 185 -10.41 -2.46 -17.36
C ASN A 185 -10.66 -2.35 -18.88
N THR A 186 -11.20 -1.24 -19.36
CA THR A 186 -11.32 -0.98 -20.80
C THR A 186 -9.95 -0.80 -21.49
N ILE A 187 -8.93 -0.41 -20.75
CA ILE A 187 -7.54 -0.24 -21.20
C ILE A 187 -6.63 -1.31 -20.57
N LEU A 188 -6.62 -1.41 -19.24
CA LEU A 188 -5.84 -2.38 -18.47
C LEU A 188 -6.60 -3.71 -18.34
N LYS A 189 -6.80 -4.37 -19.48
CA LYS A 189 -7.73 -5.51 -19.59
C LYS A 189 -7.36 -6.70 -18.70
N ALA A 190 -6.07 -6.99 -18.54
CA ALA A 190 -5.61 -8.08 -17.69
C ALA A 190 -5.56 -7.65 -16.22
N TYR A 191 -4.88 -6.55 -15.93
CA TYR A 191 -4.65 -6.11 -14.56
C TYR A 191 -5.95 -5.68 -13.87
N ASP A 192 -6.58 -4.64 -14.36
CA ASP A 192 -7.85 -4.13 -13.81
C ASP A 192 -9.02 -5.09 -14.06
N GLY A 193 -8.97 -5.83 -15.17
CA GLY A 193 -9.95 -6.89 -15.46
C GLY A 193 -9.97 -7.96 -14.40
N ARG A 194 -8.81 -8.39 -13.88
CA ARG A 194 -8.76 -9.37 -12.79
C ARG A 194 -9.42 -8.85 -11.50
N PHE A 195 -9.24 -7.58 -11.17
CA PHE A 195 -9.98 -6.95 -10.06
C PHE A 195 -11.49 -6.97 -10.30
N LYS A 196 -11.92 -6.59 -11.51
CA LYS A 196 -13.33 -6.59 -11.88
C LYS A 196 -13.94 -7.99 -11.73
N ASP A 197 -13.29 -8.99 -12.32
CA ASP A 197 -13.80 -10.37 -12.32
C ASP A 197 -13.92 -10.93 -10.90
N ILE A 198 -12.92 -10.71 -10.06
CA ILE A 198 -12.96 -11.15 -8.65
C ILE A 198 -14.05 -10.40 -7.85
N PHE A 199 -14.24 -9.10 -8.08
CA PHE A 199 -15.32 -8.37 -7.42
C PHE A 199 -16.70 -8.88 -7.85
N GLU A 200 -16.89 -9.22 -9.13
CA GLU A 200 -18.13 -9.84 -9.63
C GLU A 200 -18.34 -11.24 -9.03
N GLU A 201 -17.28 -12.05 -8.89
CA GLU A 201 -17.36 -13.38 -8.28
C GLU A 201 -17.71 -13.34 -6.79
N VAL A 202 -17.22 -12.35 -6.05
CA VAL A 202 -17.47 -12.20 -4.61
C VAL A 202 -18.85 -11.63 -4.34
N TYR A 203 -19.42 -10.83 -5.26
CA TYR A 203 -20.74 -10.23 -5.15
C TYR A 203 -21.84 -11.27 -5.19
#